data_c66b9478ae3ddb45664c75eb591bdb44
#
_entry.id   c66b9478ae3ddb45664c75eb591bdb44
#
_cell.length_a   1.000
_cell.length_b   1.000
_cell.length_c   1.000
_cell.angle_alpha   90.00
_cell.angle_beta   90.00
_cell.angle_gamma   90.00
#
_symmetry.space_group_name_H-M   'P 1'
#
loop_
_entity.id
_entity.type
_entity.pdbx_description
1 polymer ?
#
loop_
_entity_poly.entity_id
_entity_poly.type
_entity_poly.pdbx_seq_one_letter_code
_entity_poly.pdbx_strand_id
1 'polypeptide(L)'
;MVAMLLLQAAIYAHPEQLVDTVWVAAHASDAGVRVVDMRQSGYAAGHVPGAVYLSPVAIRDAKAPPTFLPTPAAFEEMMAKLGIADATRVIVYDERGGIYAARLWWILHYFGHDNVALMNGGWTKWAAESRATSTDSPSPPAAKFTARPHPEMVATASDVVASINRPGVKIVDARTAAEIDGRDLRGIKRGGFIESSVPVYWEDLLDPQAKTFKSADEIRKIYQDRGVLPSQQVIAYCQVGMRASVDLFALHLIGYSNLRNYYGAWEEWGNRDDTPIATKK
;
A
#
# COMPACT_ATOMS: atom_id res chain seq x y z
N MET A 1 -0.39 37.94 -29.72
CA MET A 1 -1.00 36.58 -29.63
C MET A 1 -0.18 35.80 -28.60
N VAL A 2 -0.58 35.81 -27.34
CA VAL A 2 0.12 35.09 -26.26
C VAL A 2 -0.44 33.69 -26.25
N ALA A 3 0.41 32.72 -26.61
CA ALA A 3 0.06 31.31 -26.51
C ALA A 3 -0.03 30.93 -25.02
N MET A 4 -1.22 30.74 -24.55
CA MET A 4 -1.53 30.20 -23.24
C MET A 4 -1.20 28.70 -23.28
N LEU A 5 0.02 28.32 -22.84
CA LEU A 5 0.36 26.93 -22.56
C LEU A 5 -0.51 26.51 -21.36
N LEU A 6 -1.60 25.82 -21.63
CA LEU A 6 -2.28 25.00 -20.66
C LEU A 6 -1.29 23.91 -20.22
N LEU A 7 -0.67 24.07 -19.05
CA LEU A 7 -0.04 22.95 -18.35
C LEU A 7 -1.17 21.95 -18.05
N GLN A 8 -1.29 20.92 -18.88
CA GLN A 8 -2.07 19.74 -18.51
C GLN A 8 -1.32 19.10 -17.34
N ALA A 9 -1.84 19.26 -16.12
CA ALA A 9 -1.39 18.47 -14.99
C ALA A 9 -1.48 17.00 -15.41
N ALA A 10 -0.37 16.26 -15.33
CA ALA A 10 -0.39 14.86 -15.75
C ALA A 10 -1.32 14.08 -14.82
N ILE A 11 -2.31 13.47 -15.43
CA ILE A 11 -3.31 12.64 -14.75
C ILE A 11 -2.62 11.33 -14.33
N TYR A 12 -3.02 10.73 -13.23
CA TYR A 12 -2.64 9.37 -12.87
C TYR A 12 -3.03 8.39 -13.99
N ALA A 13 -2.25 7.32 -14.16
CA ALA A 13 -2.58 6.27 -15.12
C ALA A 13 -3.79 5.43 -14.67
N HIS A 14 -4.00 5.33 -13.35
CA HIS A 14 -5.11 4.61 -12.74
C HIS A 14 -5.88 5.51 -11.75
N PRO A 15 -6.52 6.61 -12.23
CA PRO A 15 -7.20 7.58 -11.37
C PRO A 15 -8.41 6.98 -10.65
N GLU A 16 -9.00 5.92 -11.19
CA GLU A 16 -10.13 5.20 -10.59
C GLU A 16 -9.76 4.50 -9.28
N GLN A 17 -8.48 4.27 -9.02
CA GLN A 17 -8.02 3.62 -7.79
C GLN A 17 -7.68 4.59 -6.65
N LEU A 18 -7.85 5.90 -6.87
CA LEU A 18 -7.65 6.92 -5.84
C LEU A 18 -8.84 7.88 -5.84
N VAL A 19 -9.81 7.64 -4.96
CA VAL A 19 -11.03 8.44 -4.85
C VAL A 19 -10.91 9.52 -3.78
N ASP A 20 -11.60 10.64 -3.95
CA ASP A 20 -11.63 11.69 -2.93
C ASP A 20 -12.74 11.47 -1.89
N THR A 21 -12.69 12.25 -0.82
CA THR A 21 -13.69 12.21 0.25
C THR A 21 -15.09 12.63 -0.20
N VAL A 22 -15.21 13.42 -1.28
CA VAL A 22 -16.52 13.83 -1.86
C VAL A 22 -17.16 12.63 -2.52
N TRP A 23 -16.38 11.90 -3.32
CA TRP A 23 -16.85 10.68 -3.96
C TRP A 23 -17.31 9.65 -2.91
N VAL A 24 -16.51 9.42 -1.87
CA VAL A 24 -16.87 8.47 -0.80
C VAL A 24 -18.14 8.89 -0.09
N ALA A 25 -18.29 10.17 0.24
CA ALA A 25 -19.50 10.68 0.88
C ALA A 25 -20.77 10.46 0.04
N ALA A 26 -20.65 10.52 -1.29
CA ALA A 26 -21.76 10.31 -2.21
C ALA A 26 -22.11 8.83 -2.44
N HIS A 27 -21.13 7.92 -2.33
CA HIS A 27 -21.26 6.53 -2.79
C HIS A 27 -21.07 5.47 -1.69
N ALA A 28 -20.75 5.84 -0.44
CA ALA A 28 -20.51 4.87 0.64
C ALA A 28 -21.72 3.97 0.95
N SER A 29 -22.93 4.38 0.60
CA SER A 29 -24.17 3.63 0.79
C SER A 29 -24.64 2.85 -0.45
N ASP A 30 -23.91 2.93 -1.58
CA ASP A 30 -24.28 2.21 -2.79
C ASP A 30 -24.17 0.70 -2.59
N ALA A 31 -25.15 -0.07 -3.10
CA ALA A 31 -25.23 -1.51 -2.88
C ALA A 31 -23.99 -2.30 -3.36
N GLY A 32 -23.28 -1.79 -4.37
CA GLY A 32 -22.08 -2.40 -4.92
C GLY A 32 -20.77 -1.89 -4.30
N VAL A 33 -20.84 -0.97 -3.32
CA VAL A 33 -19.66 -0.37 -2.68
C VAL A 33 -19.50 -0.88 -1.26
N ARG A 34 -18.25 -1.14 -0.87
CA ARG A 34 -17.88 -1.46 0.51
C ARG A 34 -16.73 -0.57 0.97
N VAL A 35 -17.00 0.28 1.94
CA VAL A 35 -15.97 1.09 2.59
C VAL A 35 -15.36 0.30 3.73
N VAL A 36 -14.03 0.23 3.79
CA VAL A 36 -13.27 -0.52 4.81
C VAL A 36 -12.39 0.45 5.59
N ASP A 37 -12.61 0.50 6.89
CA ASP A 37 -11.77 1.24 7.83
C ASP A 37 -10.63 0.36 8.33
N MET A 38 -9.40 0.75 8.02
CA MET A 38 -8.17 0.05 8.39
C MET A 38 -7.39 0.78 9.49
N ARG A 39 -8.00 1.72 10.20
CA ARG A 39 -7.33 2.44 11.30
C ARG A 39 -6.95 1.50 12.44
N GLN A 40 -5.84 1.80 13.10
CA GLN A 40 -5.42 1.03 14.28
C GLN A 40 -6.37 1.23 15.47
N SER A 41 -7.00 2.40 15.56
CA SER A 41 -7.90 2.76 16.66
C SER A 41 -8.91 3.82 16.20
N GLY A 42 -9.92 4.06 17.04
CA GLY A 42 -10.89 5.15 16.85
C GLY A 42 -12.11 4.80 16.00
N TYR A 43 -12.20 3.59 15.43
CA TYR A 43 -13.38 3.18 14.65
C TYR A 43 -14.69 3.32 15.45
N ALA A 44 -14.74 2.79 16.65
CA ALA A 44 -15.94 2.84 17.50
C ALA A 44 -16.32 4.26 17.98
N ALA A 45 -15.34 5.18 18.01
CA ALA A 45 -15.58 6.58 18.37
C ALA A 45 -16.11 7.42 17.20
N GLY A 46 -15.97 6.91 15.96
CA GLY A 46 -16.48 7.54 14.75
C GLY A 46 -15.75 7.06 13.50
N HIS A 47 -16.50 6.76 12.46
CA HIS A 47 -15.99 6.28 11.17
C HIS A 47 -16.83 6.81 10.01
N VAL A 48 -16.43 6.58 8.78
CA VAL A 48 -17.22 6.90 7.58
C VAL A 48 -18.53 6.11 7.65
N PRO A 49 -19.71 6.75 7.48
CA PRO A 49 -20.99 6.06 7.56
C PRO A 49 -21.02 4.80 6.67
N GLY A 50 -21.45 3.67 7.24
CA GLY A 50 -21.53 2.40 6.55
C GLY A 50 -20.20 1.65 6.40
N ALA A 51 -19.07 2.21 6.83
CA ALA A 51 -17.79 1.52 6.76
C ALA A 51 -17.72 0.33 7.72
N VAL A 52 -17.18 -0.78 7.24
CA VAL A 52 -16.83 -1.96 8.07
C VAL A 52 -15.40 -1.85 8.56
N TYR A 53 -15.11 -2.43 9.72
CA TYR A 53 -13.77 -2.42 10.30
C TYR A 53 -12.97 -3.66 9.93
N LEU A 54 -11.72 -3.45 9.54
CA LEU A 54 -10.73 -4.52 9.39
C LEU A 54 -9.44 -4.12 10.08
N SER A 55 -9.06 -4.86 11.11
CA SER A 55 -7.81 -4.60 11.82
C SER A 55 -6.59 -4.76 10.90
N PRO A 56 -5.66 -3.79 10.86
CA PRO A 56 -4.45 -3.89 10.02
C PRO A 56 -3.58 -5.11 10.30
N VAL A 57 -3.66 -5.69 11.51
CA VAL A 57 -2.87 -6.88 11.85
C VAL A 57 -3.53 -8.17 11.35
N ALA A 58 -4.83 -8.17 11.04
CA ALA A 58 -5.55 -9.36 10.60
C ALA A 58 -5.10 -9.87 9.21
N ILE A 59 -4.55 -8.99 8.38
CA ILE A 59 -4.11 -9.31 7.01
C ILE A 59 -2.62 -9.68 6.92
N ARG A 60 -1.98 -9.98 8.05
CA ARG A 60 -0.60 -10.50 8.09
C ARG A 60 -0.55 -11.76 8.94
N ASP A 61 -0.19 -12.88 8.34
CA ASP A 61 0.07 -14.10 9.08
C ASP A 61 1.57 -14.22 9.42
N ALA A 62 1.92 -13.87 10.65
CA ALA A 62 3.30 -13.95 11.13
C ALA A 62 3.86 -15.39 11.17
N LYS A 63 2.98 -16.41 11.07
CA LYS A 63 3.35 -17.83 11.10
C LYS A 63 3.50 -18.43 9.70
N ALA A 64 3.27 -17.65 8.65
CA ALA A 64 3.30 -18.11 7.26
C ALA A 64 4.46 -17.50 6.43
N PRO A 65 5.76 -17.61 6.87
CA PRO A 65 6.87 -17.23 6.01
C PRO A 65 6.92 -18.15 4.77
N PRO A 66 7.48 -17.72 3.64
CA PRO A 66 8.11 -16.42 3.44
C PRO A 66 7.15 -15.30 3.03
N THR A 67 5.88 -15.59 2.79
CA THR A 67 4.95 -14.60 2.26
C THR A 67 4.25 -13.78 3.34
N PHE A 68 4.08 -14.33 4.54
CA PHE A 68 3.33 -13.70 5.64
C PHE A 68 1.91 -13.28 5.26
N LEU A 69 1.34 -13.91 4.24
CA LEU A 69 -0.02 -13.69 3.77
C LEU A 69 -0.97 -14.70 4.41
N PRO A 70 -2.26 -14.35 4.61
CA PRO A 70 -3.27 -15.32 4.95
C PRO A 70 -3.40 -16.37 3.84
N THR A 71 -3.85 -17.57 4.19
CA THR A 71 -4.22 -18.55 3.18
C THR A 71 -5.40 -18.06 2.34
N PRO A 72 -5.56 -18.52 1.08
CA PRO A 72 -6.72 -18.15 0.26
C PRO A 72 -8.06 -18.34 1.00
N ALA A 73 -8.27 -19.48 1.65
CA ALA A 73 -9.49 -19.76 2.40
C ALA A 73 -9.71 -18.80 3.58
N ALA A 74 -8.66 -18.45 4.32
CA ALA A 74 -8.77 -17.50 5.42
C ALA A 74 -9.08 -16.08 4.91
N PHE A 75 -8.53 -15.70 3.75
CA PHE A 75 -8.82 -14.42 3.13
C PHE A 75 -10.24 -14.36 2.57
N GLU A 76 -10.71 -15.44 1.92
CA GLU A 76 -12.10 -15.58 1.46
C GLU A 76 -13.09 -15.40 2.61
N GLU A 77 -12.87 -16.10 3.73
CA GLU A 77 -13.70 -15.97 4.93
C GLU A 77 -13.70 -14.53 5.48
N MET A 78 -12.54 -13.89 5.50
CA MET A 78 -12.39 -12.50 5.94
C MET A 78 -13.19 -11.54 5.06
N MET A 79 -13.06 -11.65 3.73
CA MET A 79 -13.79 -10.81 2.77
C MET A 79 -15.30 -11.08 2.83
N ALA A 80 -15.69 -12.34 2.96
CA ALA A 80 -17.09 -12.73 3.11
C ALA A 80 -17.75 -12.05 4.32
N LYS A 81 -17.09 -12.05 5.49
CA LYS A 81 -17.58 -11.39 6.72
C LYS A 81 -17.73 -9.88 6.58
N LEU A 82 -16.91 -9.27 5.75
CA LEU A 82 -16.98 -7.84 5.44
C LEU A 82 -18.04 -7.50 4.38
N GLY A 83 -18.74 -8.52 3.85
CA GLY A 83 -19.70 -8.35 2.77
C GLY A 83 -19.06 -7.95 1.44
N ILE A 84 -17.84 -8.41 1.19
CA ILE A 84 -17.08 -8.16 -0.05
C ILE A 84 -17.20 -9.39 -0.95
N ALA A 85 -17.86 -9.25 -2.09
CA ALA A 85 -17.98 -10.24 -3.15
C ALA A 85 -17.00 -9.94 -4.30
N ASP A 86 -16.87 -10.86 -5.26
CA ASP A 86 -16.00 -10.72 -6.44
C ASP A 86 -16.25 -9.44 -7.24
N ALA A 87 -17.49 -8.93 -7.27
CA ALA A 87 -17.85 -7.71 -8.00
C ALA A 87 -17.89 -6.42 -7.14
N THR A 88 -17.66 -6.52 -5.84
CA THR A 88 -17.77 -5.38 -4.91
C THR A 88 -16.69 -4.33 -5.20
N ARG A 89 -17.08 -3.06 -5.29
CA ARG A 89 -16.14 -1.94 -5.29
C ARG A 89 -15.68 -1.70 -3.85
N VAL A 90 -14.42 -1.97 -3.57
CA VAL A 90 -13.83 -1.79 -2.23
C VAL A 90 -13.16 -0.43 -2.14
N ILE A 91 -13.54 0.37 -1.14
CA ILE A 91 -12.86 1.65 -0.83
C ILE A 91 -12.20 1.51 0.53
N VAL A 92 -10.89 1.71 0.58
CA VAL A 92 -10.11 1.50 1.80
C VAL A 92 -9.55 2.82 2.30
N TYR A 93 -9.58 3.01 3.60
CA TYR A 93 -8.93 4.17 4.22
C TYR A 93 -8.27 3.83 5.56
N ASP A 94 -7.33 4.67 5.96
CA ASP A 94 -6.74 4.69 7.29
C ASP A 94 -6.50 6.14 7.78
N GLU A 95 -5.82 6.31 8.91
CA GLU A 95 -5.51 7.61 9.51
C GLU A 95 -4.10 8.13 9.18
N ARG A 96 -3.28 7.35 8.45
CA ARG A 96 -1.85 7.60 8.30
C ARG A 96 -1.41 7.86 6.85
N GLY A 97 -2.35 8.23 5.98
CA GLY A 97 -2.02 8.52 4.58
C GLY A 97 -1.89 7.27 3.70
N GLY A 98 -2.56 6.19 4.09
CA GLY A 98 -2.70 5.01 3.23
C GLY A 98 -1.79 3.84 3.57
N ILE A 99 -1.04 3.85 4.68
CA ILE A 99 -0.11 2.75 5.02
C ILE A 99 -0.82 1.39 5.20
N TYR A 100 -1.99 1.39 5.81
CA TYR A 100 -2.80 0.18 5.99
C TYR A 100 -3.75 -0.04 4.83
N ALA A 101 -4.28 1.05 4.27
CA ALA A 101 -5.16 1.01 3.11
C ALA A 101 -4.44 0.46 1.87
N ALA A 102 -3.23 0.95 1.54
CA ALA A 102 -2.43 0.44 0.44
C ALA A 102 -2.02 -1.03 0.64
N ARG A 103 -1.86 -1.45 1.91
CA ARG A 103 -1.61 -2.86 2.20
C ARG A 103 -2.80 -3.74 1.83
N LEU A 104 -4.04 -3.36 2.22
CA LEU A 104 -5.22 -4.14 1.84
C LEU A 104 -5.44 -4.08 0.33
N TRP A 105 -5.24 -2.92 -0.30
CA TRP A 105 -5.25 -2.76 -1.75
C TRP A 105 -4.31 -3.78 -2.43
N TRP A 106 -3.06 -3.87 -1.97
CA TRP A 106 -2.09 -4.79 -2.55
C TRP A 106 -2.48 -6.26 -2.34
N ILE A 107 -3.02 -6.61 -1.16
CA ILE A 107 -3.46 -7.99 -0.88
C ILE A 107 -4.70 -8.36 -1.69
N LEU A 108 -5.63 -7.44 -1.90
CA LEU A 108 -6.80 -7.65 -2.78
C LEU A 108 -6.35 -7.93 -4.21
N HIS A 109 -5.42 -7.13 -4.76
CA HIS A 109 -4.80 -7.41 -6.05
C HIS A 109 -4.10 -8.77 -6.08
N TYR A 110 -3.33 -9.09 -5.04
CA TYR A 110 -2.69 -10.40 -4.93
C TYR A 110 -3.69 -11.56 -4.99
N PHE A 111 -4.88 -11.39 -4.43
CA PHE A 111 -5.95 -12.39 -4.50
C PHE A 111 -6.91 -12.19 -5.68
N GLY A 112 -6.54 -11.40 -6.67
CA GLY A 112 -7.26 -11.25 -7.93
C GLY A 112 -8.49 -10.35 -7.87
N HIS A 113 -8.53 -9.39 -6.94
CA HIS A 113 -9.60 -8.42 -6.82
C HIS A 113 -9.10 -7.01 -7.12
N ASP A 114 -9.29 -6.56 -8.36
CA ASP A 114 -8.76 -5.27 -8.86
C ASP A 114 -9.72 -4.09 -8.64
N ASN A 115 -11.00 -4.38 -8.28
CA ASN A 115 -11.99 -3.33 -8.06
C ASN A 115 -11.87 -2.69 -6.67
N VAL A 116 -10.70 -2.14 -6.39
CA VAL A 116 -10.35 -1.52 -5.11
C VAL A 116 -9.74 -0.12 -5.31
N ALA A 117 -10.03 0.81 -4.41
CA ALA A 117 -9.44 2.15 -4.40
C ALA A 117 -9.13 2.59 -2.96
N LEU A 118 -8.17 3.51 -2.84
CA LEU A 118 -7.93 4.23 -1.60
C LEU A 118 -8.72 5.53 -1.55
N MET A 119 -9.24 5.87 -0.36
CA MET A 119 -9.74 7.23 -0.09
C MET A 119 -8.54 8.16 0.16
N ASN A 120 -8.32 9.09 -0.76
CA ASN A 120 -7.18 10.01 -0.74
C ASN A 120 -7.23 10.94 0.48
N GLY A 121 -6.17 10.93 1.29
CA GLY A 121 -6.10 11.64 2.57
C GLY A 121 -6.76 10.90 3.74
N GLY A 122 -7.47 9.81 3.48
CA GLY A 122 -8.04 8.91 4.49
C GLY A 122 -8.88 9.62 5.54
N TRP A 123 -8.85 9.09 6.76
CA TRP A 123 -9.58 9.65 7.89
C TRP A 123 -9.12 11.07 8.26
N THR A 124 -7.84 11.36 8.12
CA THR A 124 -7.28 12.70 8.44
C THR A 124 -7.99 13.79 7.64
N LYS A 125 -8.14 13.59 6.33
CA LYS A 125 -8.84 14.54 5.45
C LYS A 125 -10.35 14.53 5.70
N TRP A 126 -10.96 13.35 5.89
CA TRP A 126 -12.39 13.22 6.20
C TRP A 126 -12.79 14.03 7.44
N ALA A 127 -12.04 13.89 8.53
CA ALA A 127 -12.26 14.61 9.78
C ALA A 127 -11.99 16.12 9.65
N ALA A 128 -10.91 16.51 8.95
CA ALA A 128 -10.58 17.93 8.72
C ALA A 128 -11.67 18.65 7.90
N GLU A 129 -12.36 17.95 7.01
CA GLU A 129 -13.50 18.47 6.25
C GLU A 129 -14.82 18.45 7.04
N SER A 130 -14.81 18.04 8.32
CA SER A 130 -15.99 17.92 9.18
C SER A 130 -17.13 17.12 8.54
N ARG A 131 -16.79 16.06 7.81
CA ARG A 131 -17.79 15.20 7.15
C ARG A 131 -18.54 14.34 8.17
N ALA A 132 -19.73 13.89 7.78
CA ALA A 132 -20.57 13.03 8.60
C ALA A 132 -19.82 11.78 9.09
N THR A 133 -20.06 11.42 10.34
CA THR A 133 -19.50 10.21 10.96
C THR A 133 -20.61 9.36 11.57
N SER A 134 -20.37 8.05 11.68
CA SER A 134 -21.24 7.10 12.38
C SER A 134 -20.44 6.36 13.46
N THR A 135 -21.15 5.90 14.48
CA THR A 135 -20.66 4.98 15.51
C THR A 135 -21.32 3.60 15.40
N ASP A 136 -22.14 3.39 14.37
CA ASP A 136 -22.80 2.11 14.11
C ASP A 136 -21.77 1.04 13.80
N SER A 137 -22.13 -0.23 14.03
CA SER A 137 -21.30 -1.37 13.66
C SER A 137 -22.00 -2.16 12.54
N PRO A 138 -21.80 -1.80 11.26
CA PRO A 138 -22.45 -2.49 10.16
C PRO A 138 -22.08 -3.98 10.15
N SER A 139 -23.09 -4.84 10.01
CA SER A 139 -22.94 -6.28 9.85
C SER A 139 -23.58 -6.68 8.50
N PRO A 140 -22.85 -6.50 7.40
CA PRO A 140 -23.38 -6.85 6.10
C PRO A 140 -23.65 -8.36 5.98
N PRO A 141 -24.59 -8.80 5.14
CA PRO A 141 -24.74 -10.21 4.81
C PRO A 141 -23.41 -10.77 4.29
N ALA A 142 -23.10 -12.01 4.66
CA ALA A 142 -21.92 -12.68 4.14
C ALA A 142 -21.97 -12.76 2.61
N ALA A 143 -20.86 -12.42 1.97
CA ALA A 143 -20.71 -12.41 0.52
C ALA A 143 -19.84 -13.57 0.05
N LYS A 144 -19.88 -13.88 -1.24
CA LYS A 144 -18.98 -14.87 -1.85
C LYS A 144 -17.79 -14.13 -2.47
N PHE A 145 -16.62 -14.35 -1.90
CA PHE A 145 -15.34 -13.93 -2.46
C PHE A 145 -14.57 -15.16 -2.93
N THR A 146 -13.90 -15.06 -4.07
CA THR A 146 -13.09 -16.14 -4.64
C THR A 146 -11.64 -15.66 -4.79
N ALA A 147 -10.75 -16.15 -3.97
CA ALA A 147 -9.34 -15.82 -4.02
C ALA A 147 -8.64 -16.49 -5.22
N ARG A 148 -7.94 -15.69 -6.01
CA ARG A 148 -7.13 -16.13 -7.15
C ARG A 148 -5.70 -15.58 -6.96
N PRO A 149 -4.82 -16.29 -6.23
CA PRO A 149 -3.50 -15.79 -5.90
C PRO A 149 -2.63 -15.49 -7.12
N HIS A 150 -1.91 -14.37 -7.06
CA HIS A 150 -0.91 -13.90 -8.02
C HIS A 150 0.50 -13.96 -7.38
N PRO A 151 1.13 -15.16 -7.27
CA PRO A 151 2.40 -15.33 -6.58
C PRO A 151 3.55 -14.51 -7.18
N GLU A 152 3.45 -14.14 -8.45
CA GLU A 152 4.40 -13.27 -9.14
C GLU A 152 4.50 -11.86 -8.52
N MET A 153 3.48 -11.42 -7.78
CA MET A 153 3.48 -10.13 -7.08
C MET A 153 4.33 -10.14 -5.80
N VAL A 154 4.72 -11.32 -5.31
CA VAL A 154 5.54 -11.48 -4.10
C VAL A 154 6.97 -11.76 -4.48
N ALA A 155 7.92 -11.05 -3.88
CA ALA A 155 9.33 -11.39 -3.92
C ALA A 155 9.73 -12.11 -2.64
N THR A 156 10.45 -13.23 -2.77
CA THR A 156 11.11 -13.93 -1.67
C THR A 156 12.49 -13.35 -1.42
N ALA A 157 13.12 -13.69 -0.28
CA ALA A 157 14.52 -13.33 -0.03
C ALA A 157 15.47 -13.79 -1.14
N SER A 158 15.25 -14.99 -1.69
CA SER A 158 16.03 -15.52 -2.82
C SER A 158 15.86 -14.70 -4.10
N ASP A 159 14.62 -14.25 -4.40
CA ASP A 159 14.36 -13.36 -5.54
C ASP A 159 15.09 -12.03 -5.36
N VAL A 160 15.09 -11.49 -4.14
CA VAL A 160 15.78 -10.24 -3.85
C VAL A 160 17.29 -10.37 -3.97
N VAL A 161 17.88 -11.45 -3.46
CA VAL A 161 19.32 -11.75 -3.65
C VAL A 161 19.66 -11.81 -5.14
N ALA A 162 18.86 -12.51 -5.95
CA ALA A 162 19.06 -12.62 -7.39
C ALA A 162 18.84 -11.30 -8.16
N SER A 163 18.23 -10.29 -7.49
CA SER A 163 17.92 -8.98 -8.06
C SER A 163 18.97 -7.91 -7.74
N ILE A 164 19.88 -8.17 -6.80
CA ILE A 164 20.95 -7.24 -6.44
C ILE A 164 21.84 -6.98 -7.67
N ASN A 165 22.02 -5.69 -8.01
CA ASN A 165 22.79 -5.23 -9.18
C ASN A 165 22.31 -5.79 -10.53
N ARG A 166 21.11 -6.37 -10.61
CA ARG A 166 20.57 -6.94 -11.84
C ARG A 166 20.04 -5.82 -12.77
N PRO A 167 20.50 -5.73 -14.03
CA PRO A 167 19.96 -4.81 -15.00
C PRO A 167 18.44 -5.03 -15.19
N GLY A 168 17.68 -3.92 -15.30
CA GLY A 168 16.23 -3.97 -15.49
C GLY A 168 15.41 -4.23 -14.22
N VAL A 169 16.07 -4.39 -13.07
CA VAL A 169 15.41 -4.51 -11.75
C VAL A 169 15.83 -3.37 -10.85
N LYS A 170 14.89 -2.83 -10.09
CA LYS A 170 15.14 -1.86 -9.01
C LYS A 170 14.56 -2.36 -7.70
N ILE A 171 15.34 -2.22 -6.64
CA ILE A 171 14.90 -2.50 -5.27
C ILE A 171 14.66 -1.14 -4.60
N VAL A 172 13.48 -0.94 -4.04
CA VAL A 172 13.06 0.31 -3.38
C VAL A 172 12.93 0.06 -1.88
N ASP A 173 13.61 0.89 -1.08
CA ASP A 173 13.54 0.86 0.39
C ASP A 173 12.63 1.98 0.89
N ALA A 174 11.45 1.62 1.41
CA ALA A 174 10.44 2.56 1.92
C ALA A 174 10.68 2.99 3.38
N ARG A 175 11.82 2.62 3.98
CA ARG A 175 12.15 2.91 5.38
C ARG A 175 12.67 4.33 5.59
N THR A 176 12.71 4.73 6.85
CA THR A 176 13.33 6.00 7.25
C THR A 176 14.85 5.97 7.08
N ALA A 177 15.46 7.15 6.95
CA ALA A 177 16.91 7.26 6.90
C ALA A 177 17.59 6.67 8.15
N ALA A 178 16.98 6.79 9.34
CA ALA A 178 17.52 6.23 10.57
C ALA A 178 17.55 4.69 10.57
N GLU A 179 16.54 4.04 9.99
CA GLU A 179 16.50 2.58 9.80
C GLU A 179 17.56 2.14 8.77
N ILE A 180 17.68 2.85 7.65
CA ILE A 180 18.65 2.57 6.57
C ILE A 180 20.09 2.72 7.06
N ASP A 181 20.36 3.75 7.86
CA ASP A 181 21.68 4.02 8.42
C ASP A 181 22.05 3.11 9.61
N GLY A 182 21.12 2.24 10.03
CA GLY A 182 21.31 1.34 11.18
C GLY A 182 21.26 2.05 12.55
N ARG A 183 20.80 3.29 12.61
CA ARG A 183 20.63 4.05 13.88
C ARG A 183 19.34 3.66 14.61
N ASP A 184 18.35 3.14 13.89
CA ASP A 184 17.12 2.56 14.43
C ASP A 184 16.96 1.11 13.93
N LEU A 185 17.33 0.16 14.77
CA LEU A 185 17.28 -1.26 14.41
C LEU A 185 15.87 -1.87 14.53
N ARG A 186 14.93 -1.21 15.23
CA ARG A 186 13.58 -1.73 15.47
C ARG A 186 13.53 -3.18 15.95
N GLY A 187 14.52 -3.58 16.74
CA GLY A 187 14.64 -4.94 17.28
C GLY A 187 15.24 -5.99 16.32
N ILE A 188 15.76 -5.57 15.16
CA ILE A 188 16.43 -6.45 14.19
C ILE A 188 17.93 -6.58 14.53
N LYS A 189 18.51 -7.75 14.28
CA LYS A 189 19.91 -8.04 14.61
C LYS A 189 20.91 -7.17 13.87
N ARG A 190 20.69 -6.91 12.57
CA ARG A 190 21.64 -6.24 11.68
C ARG A 190 21.03 -4.96 11.10
N GLY A 191 21.73 -3.85 11.22
CA GLY A 191 21.42 -2.58 10.58
C GLY A 191 21.95 -2.48 9.15
N GLY A 192 21.47 -1.52 8.38
CA GLY A 192 21.88 -1.29 7.00
C GLY A 192 20.73 -1.42 6.01
N PHE A 193 21.02 -1.76 4.77
CA PHE A 193 20.05 -1.85 3.67
C PHE A 193 20.43 -2.96 2.67
N ILE A 194 19.48 -3.35 1.83
CA ILE A 194 19.73 -4.30 0.73
C ILE A 194 20.61 -3.62 -0.29
N GLU A 195 21.73 -4.24 -0.64
CA GLU A 195 22.66 -3.70 -1.64
C GLU A 195 21.93 -3.35 -2.94
N SER A 196 22.33 -2.27 -3.60
CA SER A 196 21.69 -1.68 -4.79
C SER A 196 20.27 -1.15 -4.61
N SER A 197 19.69 -1.23 -3.40
CA SER A 197 18.40 -0.58 -3.17
C SER A 197 18.51 0.95 -3.17
N VAL A 198 17.44 1.61 -3.59
CA VAL A 198 17.32 3.07 -3.57
C VAL A 198 16.28 3.49 -2.53
N PRO A 199 16.58 4.49 -1.69
CA PRO A 199 15.65 4.94 -0.68
C PRO A 199 14.54 5.80 -1.31
N VAL A 200 13.29 5.42 -1.08
CA VAL A 200 12.12 6.26 -1.30
C VAL A 200 11.28 6.15 -0.03
N TYR A 201 11.43 7.14 0.85
CA TYR A 201 10.64 7.14 2.08
C TYR A 201 9.15 7.33 1.74
N TRP A 202 8.31 6.41 2.16
CA TRP A 202 6.91 6.36 1.74
C TRP A 202 6.12 7.66 2.02
N GLU A 203 6.44 8.41 3.09
CA GLU A 203 5.78 9.70 3.35
C GLU A 203 6.20 10.82 2.38
N ASP A 204 7.32 10.67 1.67
CA ASP A 204 7.73 11.62 0.63
C ASP A 204 6.74 11.63 -0.56
N LEU A 205 5.92 10.60 -0.69
CA LEU A 205 4.88 10.45 -1.72
C LEU A 205 3.59 11.20 -1.37
N LEU A 206 3.49 11.74 -0.16
CA LEU A 206 2.28 12.36 0.38
C LEU A 206 2.48 13.85 0.64
N ASP A 207 1.38 14.59 0.60
CA ASP A 207 1.30 15.90 1.25
C ASP A 207 1.42 15.71 2.77
N PRO A 208 2.30 16.42 3.45
CA PRO A 208 2.58 16.18 4.87
C PRO A 208 1.41 16.55 5.80
N GLN A 209 0.51 17.44 5.35
CA GLN A 209 -0.62 17.94 6.15
C GLN A 209 -1.90 17.20 5.81
N ALA A 210 -2.29 17.21 4.55
CA ALA A 210 -3.53 16.59 4.08
C ALA A 210 -3.45 15.06 3.98
N LYS A 211 -2.24 14.50 4.03
CA LYS A 211 -1.96 13.07 3.84
C LYS A 211 -2.49 12.52 2.50
N THR A 212 -2.72 13.40 1.53
CA THR A 212 -3.08 13.02 0.16
C THR A 212 -1.85 12.67 -0.64
N PHE A 213 -2.00 11.79 -1.64
CA PHE A 213 -0.92 11.54 -2.59
C PHE A 213 -0.57 12.80 -3.37
N LYS A 214 0.71 13.04 -3.59
CA LYS A 214 1.24 14.08 -4.46
C LYS A 214 0.79 13.86 -5.91
N SER A 215 0.87 14.88 -6.74
CA SER A 215 0.52 14.76 -8.16
C SER A 215 1.35 13.67 -8.87
N ALA A 216 0.79 13.16 -9.98
CA ALA A 216 1.47 12.12 -10.76
C ALA A 216 2.88 12.54 -11.22
N ASP A 217 3.08 13.83 -11.55
CA ASP A 217 4.38 14.34 -11.97
C ASP A 217 5.39 14.41 -10.83
N GLU A 218 4.96 14.84 -9.64
CA GLU A 218 5.83 14.86 -8.46
C GLU A 218 6.24 13.44 -8.09
N ILE A 219 5.31 12.47 -8.09
CA ILE A 219 5.60 11.06 -7.81
C ILE A 219 6.56 10.50 -8.88
N ARG A 220 6.33 10.74 -10.17
CA ARG A 220 7.25 10.33 -11.24
C ARG A 220 8.65 10.89 -11.02
N LYS A 221 8.75 12.17 -10.70
CA LYS A 221 10.03 12.82 -10.43
C LYS A 221 10.78 12.17 -9.26
N ILE A 222 10.10 11.86 -8.16
CA ILE A 222 10.69 11.21 -6.99
C ILE A 222 11.36 9.89 -7.37
N TYR A 223 10.70 9.07 -8.19
CA TYR A 223 11.25 7.77 -8.62
C TYR A 223 12.32 7.92 -9.71
N GLN A 224 12.10 8.78 -10.70
CA GLN A 224 13.05 8.99 -11.81
C GLN A 224 14.38 9.58 -11.33
N ASP A 225 14.36 10.52 -10.39
CA ASP A 225 15.57 11.10 -9.78
C ASP A 225 16.44 10.03 -9.07
N ARG A 226 15.84 8.87 -8.74
CA ARG A 226 16.51 7.71 -8.14
C ARG A 226 16.77 6.58 -9.14
N GLY A 227 16.55 6.83 -10.42
CA GLY A 227 16.77 5.88 -11.50
C GLY A 227 15.78 4.70 -11.50
N VAL A 228 14.58 4.88 -10.94
CA VAL A 228 13.46 3.94 -11.05
C VAL A 228 12.63 4.31 -12.26
N LEU A 229 12.62 3.45 -13.28
CA LEU A 229 12.01 3.72 -14.59
C LEU A 229 10.82 2.76 -14.86
N PRO A 230 9.80 3.18 -15.64
CA PRO A 230 8.60 2.38 -15.91
C PRO A 230 8.86 1.02 -16.58
N SER A 231 9.98 0.90 -17.32
CA SER A 231 10.37 -0.33 -18.01
C SER A 231 11.01 -1.39 -17.11
N GLN A 232 11.28 -1.04 -15.85
CA GLN A 232 11.97 -1.92 -14.91
C GLN A 232 10.96 -2.72 -14.07
N GLN A 233 11.38 -3.89 -13.61
CA GLN A 233 10.76 -4.54 -12.47
C GLN A 233 11.12 -3.76 -11.21
N VAL A 234 10.14 -3.48 -10.35
CA VAL A 234 10.38 -2.85 -9.06
C VAL A 234 10.01 -3.82 -7.94
N ILE A 235 10.97 -4.06 -7.04
CA ILE A 235 10.74 -4.80 -5.80
C ILE A 235 10.79 -3.78 -4.66
N ALA A 236 9.68 -3.57 -3.96
CA ALA A 236 9.67 -2.67 -2.81
C ALA A 236 9.72 -3.47 -1.50
N TYR A 237 10.42 -2.92 -0.50
CA TYR A 237 10.46 -3.47 0.85
C TYR A 237 10.45 -2.36 1.90
N CYS A 238 10.13 -2.72 3.13
CA CYS A 238 10.29 -1.85 4.30
C CYS A 238 10.66 -2.69 5.53
N GLN A 239 10.11 -2.43 6.70
CA GLN A 239 10.33 -3.26 7.90
C GLN A 239 9.55 -4.58 7.84
N VAL A 240 8.25 -4.53 7.45
CA VAL A 240 7.31 -5.67 7.47
C VAL A 240 6.36 -5.65 6.26
N GLY A 241 6.75 -5.05 5.12
CA GLY A 241 5.99 -5.01 3.88
C GLY A 241 4.80 -4.03 3.84
N MET A 242 4.49 -3.31 4.92
CA MET A 242 3.35 -2.38 4.95
C MET A 242 3.63 -1.07 4.20
N ARG A 243 4.69 -0.35 4.59
CA ARG A 243 5.08 0.93 3.95
C ARG A 243 5.42 0.73 2.48
N ALA A 244 6.04 -0.40 2.14
CA ALA A 244 6.32 -0.78 0.76
C ALA A 244 5.06 -0.84 -0.11
N SER A 245 3.89 -1.19 0.46
CA SER A 245 2.63 -1.18 -0.29
C SER A 245 2.21 0.23 -0.72
N VAL A 246 2.60 1.28 0.01
CA VAL A 246 2.35 2.68 -0.40
C VAL A 246 3.18 3.03 -1.62
N ASP A 247 4.47 2.63 -1.65
CA ASP A 247 5.33 2.80 -2.82
C ASP A 247 4.78 2.06 -4.03
N LEU A 248 4.34 0.81 -3.84
CA LEU A 248 3.77 0.01 -4.93
C LEU A 248 2.46 0.61 -5.44
N PHE A 249 1.61 1.13 -4.55
CA PHE A 249 0.40 1.83 -4.94
C PHE A 249 0.70 3.11 -5.73
N ALA A 250 1.64 3.93 -5.25
CA ALA A 250 2.06 5.16 -5.94
C ALA A 250 2.65 4.88 -7.32
N LEU A 251 3.50 3.84 -7.43
CA LEU A 251 4.05 3.38 -8.70
C LEU A 251 2.95 2.90 -9.65
N HIS A 252 2.00 2.12 -9.15
CA HIS A 252 0.84 1.68 -9.93
C HIS A 252 0.01 2.87 -10.42
N LEU A 253 -0.30 3.84 -9.55
CA LEU A 253 -1.04 5.05 -9.94
C LEU A 253 -0.39 5.80 -11.11
N ILE A 254 0.93 5.79 -11.22
CA ILE A 254 1.65 6.46 -12.32
C ILE A 254 1.98 5.52 -13.49
N GLY A 255 1.44 4.29 -13.51
CA GLY A 255 1.45 3.38 -14.65
C GLY A 255 2.58 2.35 -14.68
N TYR A 256 3.28 2.10 -13.56
CA TYR A 256 4.21 0.96 -13.47
C TYR A 256 3.42 -0.34 -13.31
N SER A 257 3.79 -1.39 -14.02
CA SER A 257 3.05 -2.65 -14.05
C SER A 257 3.81 -3.86 -13.48
N ASN A 258 5.14 -3.82 -13.47
CA ASN A 258 5.95 -4.95 -12.99
C ASN A 258 6.41 -4.69 -11.55
N LEU A 259 5.47 -4.87 -10.61
CA LEU A 259 5.61 -4.49 -9.20
C LEU A 259 5.56 -5.73 -8.31
N ARG A 260 6.54 -5.86 -7.40
CA ARG A 260 6.61 -6.95 -6.43
C ARG A 260 6.84 -6.41 -5.02
N ASN A 261 6.20 -7.01 -4.04
CA ASN A 261 6.45 -6.71 -2.63
C ASN A 261 7.36 -7.77 -2.04
N TYR A 262 8.52 -7.38 -1.52
CA TYR A 262 9.30 -8.26 -0.65
C TYR A 262 8.69 -8.21 0.75
N TYR A 263 7.80 -9.14 1.01
CA TYR A 263 6.91 -9.10 2.16
C TYR A 263 7.56 -9.59 3.45
N GLY A 264 8.59 -10.44 3.38
CA GLY A 264 9.46 -10.79 4.51
C GLY A 264 10.25 -9.59 5.00
N ALA A 265 10.55 -8.67 4.08
CA ALA A 265 11.09 -7.33 4.33
C ALA A 265 12.37 -7.33 5.17
N TRP A 266 12.67 -6.22 5.86
CA TRP A 266 13.86 -6.12 6.71
C TRP A 266 13.78 -7.02 7.95
N GLU A 267 12.56 -7.31 8.42
CA GLU A 267 12.34 -8.26 9.52
C GLU A 267 12.92 -9.65 9.20
N GLU A 268 12.74 -10.14 7.99
CA GLU A 268 13.38 -11.37 7.53
C GLU A 268 14.86 -11.13 7.20
N TRP A 269 15.15 -10.14 6.35
CA TRP A 269 16.49 -9.90 5.79
C TRP A 269 17.55 -9.61 6.85
N GLY A 270 17.24 -8.70 7.77
CA GLY A 270 18.16 -8.27 8.82
C GLY A 270 18.37 -9.28 9.94
N ASN A 271 17.53 -10.31 10.03
CA ASN A 271 17.67 -11.40 11.02
C ASN A 271 18.32 -12.68 10.46
N ARG A 272 18.45 -12.80 9.15
CA ARG A 272 19.14 -13.92 8.48
C ARG A 272 20.65 -13.64 8.42
N ASP A 273 21.46 -14.69 8.50
CA ASP A 273 22.93 -14.57 8.41
C ASP A 273 23.44 -14.71 6.95
N ASP A 274 22.59 -15.22 6.05
CA ASP A 274 22.90 -15.52 4.64
C ASP A 274 22.46 -14.44 3.65
N THR A 275 21.95 -13.28 4.14
CA THR A 275 21.53 -12.16 3.29
C THR A 275 22.60 -11.05 3.27
N PRO A 276 23.01 -10.55 2.09
CA PRO A 276 23.98 -9.48 1.99
C PRO A 276 23.41 -8.13 2.46
N ILE A 277 24.18 -7.41 3.26
CA ILE A 277 23.81 -6.09 3.79
C ILE A 277 24.86 -5.07 3.40
N ALA A 278 24.40 -3.95 2.85
CA ALA A 278 25.22 -2.76 2.67
C ALA A 278 25.01 -1.78 3.84
N THR A 279 26.05 -1.03 4.15
CA THR A 279 26.02 0.05 5.16
C THR A 279 26.56 1.33 4.53
N LYS A 280 26.05 2.50 4.94
CA LYS A 280 26.68 3.76 4.58
C LYS A 280 28.01 3.87 5.32
N LYS A 281 29.06 4.22 4.59
CA LYS A 281 30.37 4.52 5.16
C LYS A 281 30.37 5.89 5.82
#